data_daecf90e885ed5a1abba93ff2ea7dfcd
#
_entry.id   daecf90e885ed5a1abba93ff2ea7dfcd
#
_cell.length_a   1.000
_cell.length_b   1.000
_cell.length_c   1.000
_cell.angle_alpha   90.00
_cell.angle_beta   90.00
_cell.angle_gamma   90.00
#
_symmetry.space_group_name_H-M   'P 1'
#
loop_
_entity.id
_entity.type
_entity.pdbx_description
1 polymer ?
#
loop_
_entity_poly.entity_id
_entity_poly.type
_entity_poly.pdbx_seq_one_letter_code
_entity_poly.pdbx_strand_id
1 'polypeptide(L)'
;MRYGIGSGALWGLDTVILAIALALNPFATDAHASLVSAALHDAVCALILLVFMAMRGRLKDTWRAIHTRSGRAVMVAALLGGPIGMSGYLLAIDQIGAGYTAIISTFYPALGTALAVAVLKERMRPRQVIALAVAIGAIIATSYTSTSVSGSALWGVLGALAAVVGWGCEAVILAWGMRDDAVDNETALQIRETTSGLTYLVLVVPLGGALSSTGQALTSPGAMGLVALAAAAGTASYLFYYKA
;
A
#
# COMPACT_ATOMS: atom_id res chain seq x y z
N MET A 1 19.66 -1.08 6.00
CA MET A 1 19.93 -1.22 4.55
C MET A 1 19.44 -2.54 3.95
N ARG A 2 19.74 -3.72 4.55
CA ARG A 2 19.27 -5.02 4.01
C ARG A 2 17.74 -5.13 3.96
N TYR A 3 17.05 -4.71 5.01
CA TYR A 3 15.58 -4.74 5.07
C TYR A 3 14.93 -3.81 4.03
N GLY A 4 15.46 -2.60 3.82
CA GLY A 4 14.93 -1.66 2.82
C GLY A 4 15.08 -2.19 1.39
N ILE A 5 16.22 -2.82 1.04
CA ILE A 5 16.40 -3.45 -0.28
C ILE A 5 15.43 -4.61 -0.46
N GLY A 6 15.29 -5.48 0.56
CA GLY A 6 14.35 -6.60 0.53
C GLY A 6 12.90 -6.14 0.38
N SER A 7 12.50 -5.10 1.12
CA SER A 7 11.18 -4.49 1.00
C SER A 7 10.94 -3.97 -0.42
N GLY A 8 11.87 -3.19 -0.97
CA GLY A 8 11.72 -2.65 -2.33
C GLY A 8 11.61 -3.72 -3.40
N ALA A 9 12.40 -4.80 -3.32
CA ALA A 9 12.34 -5.91 -4.27
C ALA A 9 10.99 -6.65 -4.20
N LEU A 10 10.49 -6.91 -2.99
CA LEU A 10 9.20 -7.58 -2.78
C LEU A 10 8.04 -6.69 -3.18
N TRP A 11 8.12 -5.36 -2.96
CA TRP A 11 7.13 -4.41 -3.43
C TRP A 11 7.06 -4.35 -4.96
N GLY A 12 8.23 -4.35 -5.62
CA GLY A 12 8.28 -4.42 -7.08
C GLY A 12 7.66 -5.71 -7.63
N LEU A 13 7.90 -6.85 -6.97
CA LEU A 13 7.28 -8.13 -7.32
C LEU A 13 5.76 -8.08 -7.14
N ASP A 14 5.27 -7.58 -6.02
CA ASP A 14 3.85 -7.36 -5.74
C ASP A 14 3.19 -6.52 -6.84
N THR A 15 3.78 -5.37 -7.19
CA THR A 15 3.29 -4.48 -8.24
C THR A 15 3.15 -5.17 -9.59
N VAL A 16 4.15 -5.96 -9.99
CA VAL A 16 4.12 -6.70 -11.27
C VAL A 16 3.03 -7.78 -11.25
N ILE A 17 2.89 -8.51 -10.16
CA ILE A 17 1.86 -9.54 -10.03
C ILE A 17 0.46 -8.92 -10.07
N LEU A 18 0.25 -7.77 -9.39
CA LEU A 18 -1.02 -7.03 -9.45
C LEU A 18 -1.32 -6.53 -10.86
N ALA A 19 -0.33 -6.02 -11.60
CA ALA A 19 -0.52 -5.63 -13.00
C ALA A 19 -0.95 -6.81 -13.88
N ILE A 20 -0.37 -8.00 -13.67
CA ILE A 20 -0.79 -9.22 -14.35
C ILE A 20 -2.21 -9.62 -13.94
N ALA A 21 -2.56 -9.53 -12.67
CA ALA A 21 -3.90 -9.84 -12.18
C ALA A 21 -4.96 -8.92 -12.82
N LEU A 22 -4.69 -7.61 -12.91
CA LEU A 22 -5.57 -6.63 -13.55
C LEU A 22 -5.78 -6.90 -15.05
N ALA A 23 -4.81 -7.52 -15.73
CA ALA A 23 -4.94 -7.92 -17.13
C ALA A 23 -5.77 -9.20 -17.36
N LEU A 24 -6.19 -9.90 -16.31
CA LEU A 24 -6.99 -11.12 -16.39
C LEU A 24 -8.46 -10.86 -16.05
N ASN A 25 -9.34 -11.66 -16.69
CA ASN A 25 -10.75 -11.66 -16.28
C ASN A 25 -10.90 -12.21 -14.84
N PRO A 26 -11.80 -11.63 -14.03
CA PRO A 26 -12.79 -10.60 -14.39
C PRO A 26 -12.27 -9.17 -14.42
N PHE A 27 -11.09 -8.86 -13.87
CA PHE A 27 -10.58 -7.51 -13.73
C PHE A 27 -10.41 -6.77 -15.06
N ALA A 28 -9.92 -7.45 -16.11
CA ALA A 28 -9.65 -6.82 -17.41
C ALA A 28 -10.85 -6.12 -18.05
N THR A 29 -12.07 -6.48 -17.67
CA THR A 29 -13.32 -5.95 -18.23
C THR A 29 -14.22 -5.28 -17.20
N ASP A 30 -13.81 -5.23 -15.94
CA ASP A 30 -14.61 -4.70 -14.84
C ASP A 30 -14.26 -3.22 -14.56
N ALA A 31 -15.26 -2.37 -14.57
CA ALA A 31 -15.10 -0.95 -14.23
C ALA A 31 -14.63 -0.70 -12.77
N HIS A 32 -14.80 -1.68 -11.90
CA HIS A 32 -14.38 -1.62 -10.49
C HIS A 32 -13.06 -2.36 -10.23
N ALA A 33 -12.33 -2.79 -11.26
CA ALA A 33 -11.14 -3.63 -11.15
C ALA A 33 -10.11 -3.10 -10.14
N SER A 34 -9.78 -1.81 -10.22
CA SER A 34 -8.82 -1.15 -9.33
C SER A 34 -9.27 -1.17 -7.87
N LEU A 35 -10.56 -0.89 -7.63
CA LEU A 35 -11.14 -0.87 -6.29
C LEU A 35 -11.20 -2.27 -5.68
N VAL A 36 -11.68 -3.24 -6.46
CA VAL A 36 -11.85 -4.63 -6.01
C VAL A 36 -10.50 -5.29 -5.78
N SER A 37 -9.53 -5.08 -6.66
CA SER A 37 -8.18 -5.64 -6.48
C SER A 37 -7.48 -5.05 -5.26
N ALA A 38 -7.60 -3.74 -5.00
CA ALA A 38 -7.08 -3.11 -3.78
C ALA A 38 -7.73 -3.68 -2.52
N ALA A 39 -9.06 -3.79 -2.53
CA ALA A 39 -9.82 -4.34 -1.41
C ALA A 39 -9.44 -5.80 -1.09
N LEU A 40 -9.34 -6.63 -2.11
CA LEU A 40 -8.96 -8.04 -1.95
C LEU A 40 -7.48 -8.19 -1.54
N HIS A 41 -6.58 -7.37 -2.09
CA HIS A 41 -5.18 -7.35 -1.71
C HIS A 41 -5.03 -7.05 -0.22
N ASP A 42 -5.57 -5.94 0.27
CA ASP A 42 -5.45 -5.54 1.67
C ASP A 42 -6.18 -6.52 2.62
N ALA A 43 -7.33 -7.08 2.19
CA ALA A 43 -8.02 -8.11 2.96
C ALA A 43 -7.19 -9.39 3.11
N VAL A 44 -6.49 -9.82 2.05
CA VAL A 44 -5.59 -10.98 2.10
C VAL A 44 -4.35 -10.67 2.93
N CYS A 45 -3.76 -9.48 2.81
CA CYS A 45 -2.66 -9.03 3.68
C CYS A 45 -3.07 -9.08 5.16
N ALA A 46 -4.26 -8.56 5.48
CA ALA A 46 -4.82 -8.61 6.82
C ALA A 46 -4.98 -10.05 7.34
N LEU A 47 -5.47 -10.95 6.49
CA LEU A 47 -5.64 -12.37 6.83
C LEU A 47 -4.29 -13.06 7.07
N ILE A 48 -3.30 -12.83 6.19
CA ILE A 48 -1.94 -13.39 6.35
C ILE A 48 -1.34 -12.92 7.68
N LEU A 49 -1.45 -11.62 8.00
CA LEU A 49 -0.93 -11.08 9.25
C LEU A 49 -1.70 -11.57 10.47
N LEU A 50 -3.03 -11.75 10.36
CA LEU A 50 -3.84 -12.34 11.42
C LEU A 50 -3.36 -13.76 11.75
N VAL A 51 -3.14 -14.59 10.72
CA VAL A 51 -2.59 -15.94 10.88
C VAL A 51 -1.19 -15.89 11.47
N PHE A 52 -0.32 -15.01 10.96
CA PHE A 52 1.04 -14.83 11.47
C PHE A 52 1.05 -14.46 12.97
N MET A 53 0.23 -13.49 13.38
CA MET A 53 0.13 -13.09 14.79
C MET A 53 -0.51 -14.17 15.67
N ALA A 54 -1.48 -14.92 15.11
CA ALA A 54 -2.08 -16.07 15.80
C ALA A 54 -1.05 -17.17 16.07
N MET A 55 -0.26 -17.55 15.06
CA MET A 55 0.82 -18.54 15.19
C MET A 55 1.88 -18.14 16.24
N ARG A 56 2.07 -16.83 16.42
CA ARG A 56 2.98 -16.30 17.45
C ARG A 56 2.32 -16.06 18.80
N GLY A 57 1.04 -16.37 18.95
CA GLY A 57 0.28 -16.17 20.20
C GLY A 57 0.06 -14.70 20.58
N ARG A 58 0.18 -13.76 19.59
CA ARG A 58 0.22 -12.32 19.83
C ARG A 58 -1.05 -11.56 19.48
N LEU A 59 -2.16 -12.23 19.20
CA LEU A 59 -3.45 -11.56 18.88
C LEU A 59 -3.94 -10.63 20.01
N LYS A 60 -3.61 -10.96 21.27
CA LYS A 60 -3.94 -10.10 22.41
C LYS A 60 -3.21 -8.75 22.38
N ASP A 61 -2.02 -8.70 21.78
CA ASP A 61 -1.24 -7.47 21.66
C ASP A 61 -1.97 -6.50 20.74
N THR A 62 -2.48 -6.96 19.59
CA THR A 62 -3.31 -6.17 18.69
C THR A 62 -4.55 -5.61 19.39
N TRP A 63 -5.29 -6.46 20.12
CA TRP A 63 -6.48 -6.02 20.85
C TRP A 63 -6.18 -4.95 21.90
N ARG A 64 -5.07 -5.05 22.60
CA ARG A 64 -4.62 -4.03 23.55
C ARG A 64 -4.18 -2.75 22.85
N ALA A 65 -3.43 -2.89 21.75
CA ALA A 65 -2.84 -1.79 21.01
C ALA A 65 -3.89 -0.86 20.39
N ILE A 66 -5.01 -1.37 19.86
CA ILE A 66 -6.06 -0.51 19.25
C ILE A 66 -6.69 0.48 20.23
N HIS A 67 -6.60 0.22 21.55
CA HIS A 67 -7.09 1.13 22.58
C HIS A 67 -6.06 2.18 23.00
N THR A 68 -4.82 2.09 22.55
CA THR A 68 -3.76 3.07 22.79
C THR A 68 -3.83 4.26 21.85
N ARG A 69 -3.12 5.34 22.19
CA ARG A 69 -2.95 6.48 21.27
C ARG A 69 -2.25 6.06 19.99
N SER A 70 -1.16 5.28 20.11
CA SER A 70 -0.39 4.77 18.97
C SER A 70 -1.24 3.89 18.06
N GLY A 71 -1.98 2.93 18.60
CA GLY A 71 -2.86 2.06 17.80
C GLY A 71 -3.93 2.86 17.06
N ARG A 72 -4.53 3.87 17.69
CA ARG A 72 -5.49 4.76 17.01
C ARG A 72 -4.84 5.60 15.92
N ALA A 73 -3.61 6.07 16.12
CA ALA A 73 -2.86 6.77 15.08
C ALA A 73 -2.58 5.84 13.89
N VAL A 74 -2.21 4.58 14.13
CA VAL A 74 -2.03 3.57 13.08
C VAL A 74 -3.34 3.34 12.31
N MET A 75 -4.49 3.25 12.99
CA MET A 75 -5.79 3.12 12.32
C MET A 75 -6.11 4.30 11.41
N VAL A 76 -5.87 5.55 11.88
CA VAL A 76 -6.05 6.75 11.05
C VAL A 76 -5.10 6.76 9.86
N ALA A 77 -3.83 6.42 10.08
CA ALA A 77 -2.83 6.30 9.03
C ALA A 77 -3.24 5.26 7.96
N ALA A 78 -3.77 4.11 8.39
CA ALA A 78 -4.24 3.04 7.54
C ALA A 78 -5.37 3.47 6.58
N LEU A 79 -6.26 4.38 7.00
CA LEU A 79 -7.32 4.90 6.13
C LEU A 79 -6.76 5.74 4.97
N LEU A 80 -5.64 6.42 5.19
CA LEU A 80 -4.97 7.20 4.15
C LEU A 80 -4.14 6.30 3.24
N GLY A 81 -3.38 5.37 3.81
CA GLY A 81 -2.49 4.50 3.03
C GLY A 81 -3.23 3.42 2.24
N GLY A 82 -4.24 2.79 2.84
CA GLY A 82 -5.07 1.76 2.20
C GLY A 82 -6.14 2.37 1.29
N PRO A 83 -7.34 2.71 1.80
CA PRO A 83 -8.46 3.13 0.97
C PRO A 83 -8.15 4.27 -0.02
N ILE A 84 -7.34 5.24 0.36
CA ILE A 84 -6.97 6.34 -0.53
C ILE A 84 -5.73 5.99 -1.35
N GLY A 85 -4.64 5.62 -0.67
CA GLY A 85 -3.36 5.38 -1.33
C GLY A 85 -3.37 4.16 -2.25
N MET A 86 -3.81 3.01 -1.75
CA MET A 86 -3.81 1.77 -2.52
C MET A 86 -4.85 1.78 -3.65
N SER A 87 -6.06 2.33 -3.44
CA SER A 87 -7.04 2.49 -4.53
C SER A 87 -6.49 3.40 -5.63
N GLY A 88 -5.86 4.51 -5.25
CA GLY A 88 -5.20 5.40 -6.20
C GLY A 88 -4.08 4.72 -6.96
N TYR A 89 -3.27 3.91 -6.29
CA TYR A 89 -2.17 3.16 -6.89
C TYR A 89 -2.67 2.14 -7.92
N LEU A 90 -3.68 1.34 -7.58
CA LEU A 90 -4.26 0.36 -8.51
C LEU A 90 -4.97 1.05 -9.68
N LEU A 91 -5.67 2.16 -9.43
CA LEU A 91 -6.24 2.98 -10.51
C LEU A 91 -5.15 3.47 -11.45
N ALA A 92 -4.01 3.93 -10.93
CA ALA A 92 -2.90 4.36 -11.76
C ALA A 92 -2.31 3.21 -12.57
N ILE A 93 -2.10 2.02 -11.97
CA ILE A 93 -1.63 0.84 -12.71
C ILE A 93 -2.56 0.51 -13.87
N ASP A 94 -3.86 0.51 -13.63
CA ASP A 94 -4.88 0.22 -14.63
C ASP A 94 -4.88 1.24 -15.79
N GLN A 95 -4.75 2.52 -15.47
CA GLN A 95 -4.89 3.61 -16.44
C GLN A 95 -3.60 3.97 -17.20
N ILE A 96 -2.46 3.98 -16.52
CA ILE A 96 -1.16 4.42 -17.08
C ILE A 96 -0.06 3.36 -16.99
N GLY A 97 -0.40 2.17 -16.51
CA GLY A 97 0.52 1.05 -16.37
C GLY A 97 1.47 1.16 -15.18
N ALA A 98 2.06 0.01 -14.79
CA ALA A 98 2.91 -0.11 -13.62
C ALA A 98 4.15 0.79 -13.64
N GLY A 99 4.75 1.01 -14.83
CA GLY A 99 5.96 1.82 -14.98
C GLY A 99 5.74 3.28 -14.60
N TYR A 100 4.76 3.97 -15.20
CA TYR A 100 4.44 5.38 -14.87
C TYR A 100 3.92 5.50 -13.43
N THR A 101 3.11 4.55 -12.98
CA THR A 101 2.64 4.50 -11.60
C THR A 101 3.81 4.45 -10.62
N ALA A 102 4.81 3.60 -10.87
CA ALA A 102 6.01 3.49 -10.05
C ALA A 102 6.80 4.82 -10.02
N ILE A 103 6.98 5.49 -11.18
CA ILE A 103 7.66 6.79 -11.23
C ILE A 103 6.97 7.80 -10.32
N ILE A 104 5.66 8.00 -10.50
CA ILE A 104 4.92 9.05 -9.80
C ILE A 104 4.82 8.70 -8.31
N SER A 105 4.43 7.46 -7.98
CA SER A 105 4.26 7.04 -6.59
C SER A 105 5.55 7.12 -5.77
N THR A 106 6.73 6.96 -6.40
CA THR A 106 8.03 7.10 -5.72
C THR A 106 8.26 8.47 -5.08
N PHE A 107 7.46 9.47 -5.40
CA PHE A 107 7.52 10.77 -4.73
C PHE A 107 6.92 10.76 -3.30
N TYR A 108 6.21 9.69 -2.87
CA TYR A 108 5.65 9.65 -1.51
C TYR A 108 6.68 9.80 -0.39
N PRO A 109 7.92 9.27 -0.45
CA PRO A 109 8.90 9.53 0.59
C PRO A 109 9.39 10.98 0.61
N ALA A 110 9.42 11.65 -0.55
CA ALA A 110 9.75 13.06 -0.63
C ALA A 110 8.68 13.92 0.05
N LEU A 111 7.40 13.63 -0.24
CA LEU A 111 6.27 14.28 0.43
C LEU A 111 6.27 13.98 1.93
N GLY A 112 6.42 12.71 2.32
CA GLY A 112 6.49 12.30 3.72
C GLY A 112 7.62 13.01 4.47
N THR A 113 8.78 13.13 3.84
CA THR A 113 9.91 13.88 4.41
C THR A 113 9.61 15.37 4.54
N ALA A 114 9.04 16.00 3.53
CA ALA A 114 8.66 17.42 3.59
C ALA A 114 7.65 17.66 4.72
N LEU A 115 6.66 16.78 4.87
CA LEU A 115 5.70 16.82 5.97
C LEU A 115 6.35 16.57 7.33
N ALA A 116 7.29 15.62 7.45
CA ALA A 116 8.03 15.35 8.68
C ALA A 116 8.85 16.58 9.11
N VAL A 117 9.53 17.25 8.17
CA VAL A 117 10.23 18.50 8.45
C VAL A 117 9.28 19.61 8.90
N ALA A 118 8.15 19.77 8.19
CA ALA A 118 7.19 20.84 8.46
C ALA A 118 6.41 20.62 9.77
N VAL A 119 5.91 19.39 10.00
CA VAL A 119 4.99 19.06 11.10
C VAL A 119 5.73 18.53 12.32
N LEU A 120 6.67 17.60 12.12
CA LEU A 120 7.41 16.97 13.21
C LEU A 120 8.69 17.72 13.57
N LYS A 121 9.05 18.76 12.79
CA LYS A 121 10.28 19.57 12.94
C LYS A 121 11.55 18.72 12.90
N GLU A 122 11.54 17.63 12.18
CA GLU A 122 12.69 16.75 11.99
C GLU A 122 13.72 17.40 11.07
N ARG A 123 15.00 17.12 11.32
CA ARG A 123 16.10 17.62 10.48
C ARG A 123 16.61 16.50 9.60
N MET A 124 16.58 16.71 8.29
CA MET A 124 17.22 15.79 7.34
C MET A 124 18.74 15.98 7.35
N ARG A 125 19.45 14.86 7.33
CA ARG A 125 20.87 14.86 7.04
C ARG A 125 21.10 15.02 5.54
N PRO A 126 22.10 15.77 5.06
CA PRO A 126 22.37 15.95 3.62
C PRO A 126 22.48 14.61 2.85
N ARG A 127 23.04 13.59 3.48
CA ARG A 127 23.14 12.24 2.90
C ARG A 127 21.78 11.61 2.60
N GLN A 128 20.75 11.88 3.42
CA GLN A 128 19.39 11.37 3.23
C GLN A 128 18.72 12.08 2.04
N VAL A 129 18.94 13.39 1.88
CA VAL A 129 18.46 14.16 0.73
C VAL A 129 19.07 13.63 -0.57
N ILE A 130 20.40 13.41 -0.58
CA ILE A 130 21.10 12.86 -1.75
C ILE A 130 20.58 11.45 -2.07
N ALA A 131 20.43 10.57 -1.06
CA ALA A 131 19.93 9.21 -1.26
C ALA A 131 18.51 9.22 -1.82
N LEU A 132 17.62 10.10 -1.35
CA LEU A 132 16.28 10.27 -1.87
C LEU A 132 16.28 10.74 -3.34
N ALA A 133 17.09 11.75 -3.65
CA ALA A 133 17.22 12.25 -5.03
C ALA A 133 17.75 11.17 -5.99
N VAL A 134 18.76 10.39 -5.56
CA VAL A 134 19.28 9.26 -6.34
C VAL A 134 18.23 8.17 -6.56
N ALA A 135 17.46 7.83 -5.50
CA ALA A 135 16.39 6.83 -5.61
C ALA A 135 15.30 7.26 -6.59
N ILE A 136 14.84 8.52 -6.50
CA ILE A 136 13.85 9.09 -7.43
C ILE A 136 14.41 9.08 -8.86
N GLY A 137 15.64 9.55 -9.06
CA GLY A 137 16.29 9.56 -10.37
C GLY A 137 16.44 8.17 -10.98
N ALA A 138 16.81 7.17 -10.19
CA ALA A 138 16.93 5.79 -10.65
C ALA A 138 15.59 5.21 -11.12
N ILE A 139 14.50 5.46 -10.39
CA ILE A 139 13.17 4.97 -10.77
C ILE A 139 12.66 5.67 -12.04
N ILE A 140 12.83 6.99 -12.14
CA ILE A 140 12.50 7.71 -13.36
C ILE A 140 13.26 7.12 -14.56
N ALA A 141 14.57 6.89 -14.44
CA ALA A 141 15.39 6.36 -15.52
C ALA A 141 14.97 4.93 -15.95
N THR A 142 14.66 4.06 -15.00
CA THR A 142 14.26 2.66 -15.31
C THR A 142 12.85 2.56 -15.87
N SER A 143 11.94 3.44 -15.47
CA SER A 143 10.53 3.38 -15.86
C SER A 143 10.25 4.08 -17.18
N TYR A 144 11.14 4.99 -17.64
CA TYR A 144 10.97 5.76 -18.90
C TYR A 144 10.92 4.88 -20.16
N THR A 145 11.46 3.67 -20.10
CA THR A 145 11.60 2.78 -21.29
C THR A 145 10.44 1.80 -21.50
N SER A 146 9.40 1.78 -20.66
CA SER A 146 8.50 0.61 -20.55
C SER A 146 7.02 0.88 -20.82
N THR A 147 6.59 2.05 -21.35
CA THR A 147 5.20 2.44 -21.14
C THR A 147 4.38 2.64 -22.39
N SER A 148 3.33 1.82 -22.51
CA SER A 148 2.12 2.14 -23.29
C SER A 148 1.03 2.60 -22.29
N VAL A 149 0.50 3.81 -22.50
CA VAL A 149 -0.70 4.27 -21.77
C VAL A 149 -1.91 3.59 -22.39
N SER A 150 -2.61 2.77 -21.63
CA SER A 150 -3.78 2.01 -22.11
C SER A 150 -5.12 2.67 -21.80
N GLY A 151 -5.15 3.59 -20.85
CA GLY A 151 -6.36 4.25 -20.35
C GLY A 151 -6.27 5.77 -20.33
N SER A 152 -6.96 6.39 -19.38
CA SER A 152 -6.97 7.84 -19.20
C SER A 152 -5.74 8.33 -18.44
N ALA A 153 -4.85 9.07 -19.11
CA ALA A 153 -3.67 9.67 -18.46
C ALA A 153 -4.04 10.55 -17.25
N LEU A 154 -5.15 11.30 -17.37
CA LEU A 154 -5.61 12.15 -16.26
C LEU A 154 -5.96 11.34 -15.01
N TRP A 155 -6.81 10.32 -15.14
CA TRP A 155 -7.22 9.48 -14.00
C TRP A 155 -6.06 8.69 -13.44
N GLY A 156 -5.15 8.21 -14.30
CA GLY A 156 -3.95 7.51 -13.86
C GLY A 156 -3.01 8.41 -13.05
N VAL A 157 -2.75 9.63 -13.51
CA VAL A 157 -1.92 10.60 -12.76
C VAL A 157 -2.58 11.01 -11.45
N LEU A 158 -3.89 11.28 -11.44
CA LEU A 158 -4.63 11.60 -10.22
C LEU A 158 -4.59 10.44 -9.22
N GLY A 159 -4.73 9.21 -9.69
CA GLY A 159 -4.58 8.01 -8.86
C GLY A 159 -3.18 7.89 -8.26
N ALA A 160 -2.14 8.05 -9.06
CA ALA A 160 -0.75 8.01 -8.57
C ALA A 160 -0.46 9.13 -7.57
N LEU A 161 -0.99 10.35 -7.78
CA LEU A 161 -0.88 11.44 -6.80
C LEU A 161 -1.66 11.15 -5.51
N ALA A 162 -2.82 10.50 -5.60
CA ALA A 162 -3.55 10.04 -4.42
C ALA A 162 -2.72 9.03 -3.60
N ALA A 163 -1.99 8.12 -4.27
CA ALA A 163 -1.04 7.23 -3.59
C ALA A 163 0.11 8.01 -2.93
N VAL A 164 0.70 9.00 -3.60
CA VAL A 164 1.76 9.86 -3.02
C VAL A 164 1.28 10.55 -1.74
N VAL A 165 0.09 11.15 -1.78
CA VAL A 165 -0.49 11.87 -0.63
C VAL A 165 -0.87 10.88 0.47
N GLY A 166 -1.54 9.79 0.13
CA GLY A 166 -1.99 8.76 1.08
C GLY A 166 -0.80 8.17 1.86
N TRP A 167 0.19 7.64 1.16
CA TRP A 167 1.36 7.02 1.79
C TRP A 167 2.31 8.02 2.44
N GLY A 168 2.47 9.22 1.86
CA GLY A 168 3.27 10.28 2.48
C GLY A 168 2.69 10.74 3.82
N CYS A 169 1.37 10.93 3.89
CA CYS A 169 0.68 11.28 5.13
C CYS A 169 0.66 10.10 6.12
N GLU A 170 0.42 8.86 5.64
CA GLU A 170 0.49 7.66 6.47
C GLU A 170 1.84 7.57 7.18
N ALA A 171 2.95 7.71 6.46
CA ALA A 171 4.30 7.62 7.02
C ALA A 171 4.52 8.63 8.15
N VAL A 172 4.06 9.88 7.99
CA VAL A 172 4.20 10.94 9.00
C VAL A 172 3.33 10.68 10.23
N ILE A 173 2.09 10.23 10.03
CA ILE A 173 1.18 9.91 11.13
C ILE A 173 1.70 8.70 11.93
N LEU A 174 2.24 7.69 11.25
CA LEU A 174 2.89 6.54 11.89
C LEU A 174 4.10 6.98 12.70
N ALA A 175 5.00 7.77 12.11
CA ALA A 175 6.19 8.29 12.79
C ALA A 175 5.82 9.14 14.02
N TRP A 176 4.75 9.94 13.93
CA TRP A 176 4.25 10.71 15.07
C TRP A 176 3.56 9.82 16.11
N GLY A 177 2.70 8.91 15.67
CA GLY A 177 1.85 8.10 16.53
C GLY A 177 2.61 7.04 17.30
N MET A 178 3.68 6.48 16.74
CA MET A 178 4.45 5.39 17.33
C MET A 178 5.66 5.87 18.19
N ARG A 179 5.77 7.16 18.48
CA ARG A 179 6.89 7.72 19.27
C ARG A 179 6.94 7.26 20.71
N ASP A 180 5.86 6.73 21.26
CA ASP A 180 5.76 6.27 22.65
C ASP A 180 6.11 4.78 22.82
N ASP A 181 6.51 4.09 21.74
CA ASP A 181 6.84 2.67 21.69
C ASP A 181 5.76 1.74 22.28
N ALA A 182 4.52 2.23 22.41
CA ALA A 182 3.40 1.48 22.97
C ALA A 182 2.90 0.36 22.02
N VAL A 183 3.26 0.42 20.75
CA VAL A 183 2.89 -0.56 19.72
C VAL A 183 4.14 -0.92 18.91
N ASP A 184 4.48 -2.19 18.88
CA ASP A 184 5.58 -2.68 18.06
C ASP A 184 5.22 -2.79 16.58
N ASN A 185 6.24 -2.91 15.72
CA ASN A 185 6.10 -2.88 14.28
C ASN A 185 5.17 -3.95 13.71
N GLU A 186 5.20 -5.18 14.23
CA GLU A 186 4.37 -6.28 13.73
C GLU A 186 2.90 -6.06 14.11
N THR A 187 2.67 -5.59 15.34
CA THR A 187 1.33 -5.23 15.83
C THR A 187 0.77 -4.02 15.07
N ALA A 188 1.60 -3.00 14.82
CA ALA A 188 1.20 -1.83 14.04
C ALA A 188 0.82 -2.23 12.61
N LEU A 189 1.62 -3.07 11.96
CA LEU A 189 1.33 -3.56 10.62
C LEU A 189 0.03 -4.35 10.57
N GLN A 190 -0.23 -5.23 11.55
CA GLN A 190 -1.50 -5.95 11.60
C GLN A 190 -2.69 -5.00 11.79
N ILE A 191 -2.60 -4.00 12.66
CA ILE A 191 -3.66 -2.99 12.83
C ILE A 191 -3.88 -2.26 11.51
N ARG A 192 -2.81 -1.86 10.84
CA ARG A 192 -2.84 -1.15 9.55
C ARG A 192 -3.61 -1.94 8.50
N GLU A 193 -3.20 -3.19 8.24
CA GLU A 193 -3.81 -4.02 7.20
C GLU A 193 -5.25 -4.43 7.56
N THR A 194 -5.50 -4.75 8.84
CA THR A 194 -6.86 -5.09 9.30
C THR A 194 -7.80 -3.89 9.17
N THR A 195 -7.35 -2.70 9.54
CA THR A 195 -8.17 -1.47 9.41
C THR A 195 -8.46 -1.17 7.95
N SER A 196 -7.46 -1.25 7.08
CA SER A 196 -7.62 -1.02 5.64
C SER A 196 -8.56 -2.06 5.02
N GLY A 197 -8.28 -3.35 5.19
CA GLY A 197 -9.09 -4.44 4.64
C GLY A 197 -10.55 -4.40 5.10
N LEU A 198 -10.80 -4.16 6.40
CA LEU A 198 -12.16 -4.00 6.92
C LEU A 198 -12.85 -2.77 6.34
N THR A 199 -12.16 -1.64 6.24
CA THR A 199 -12.73 -0.42 5.65
C THR A 199 -13.11 -0.64 4.19
N TYR A 200 -12.28 -1.34 3.43
CA TYR A 200 -12.62 -1.72 2.07
C TYR A 200 -13.87 -2.60 2.01
N LEU A 201 -13.89 -3.70 2.75
CA LEU A 201 -14.95 -4.69 2.65
C LEU A 201 -16.29 -4.17 3.19
N VAL A 202 -16.27 -3.38 4.26
CA VAL A 202 -17.50 -2.94 4.95
C VAL A 202 -18.01 -1.60 4.41
N LEU A 203 -17.13 -0.74 3.92
CA LEU A 203 -17.50 0.62 3.54
C LEU A 203 -17.25 0.90 2.05
N VAL A 204 -16.02 0.73 1.57
CA VAL A 204 -15.63 1.24 0.25
C VAL A 204 -16.22 0.41 -0.89
N VAL A 205 -16.16 -0.92 -0.79
CA VAL A 205 -16.73 -1.84 -1.78
C VAL A 205 -18.27 -1.72 -1.87
N PRO A 206 -19.03 -1.70 -0.75
CA PRO A 206 -20.47 -1.51 -0.81
C PRO A 206 -20.89 -0.13 -1.35
N LEU A 207 -20.26 0.94 -0.87
CA LEU A 207 -20.56 2.31 -1.31
C LEU A 207 -20.14 2.57 -2.76
N GLY A 208 -19.07 1.90 -3.21
CA GLY A 208 -18.62 1.94 -4.60
C GLY A 208 -19.43 1.08 -5.56
N GLY A 209 -20.46 0.36 -5.08
CA GLY A 209 -21.29 -0.52 -5.90
C GLY A 209 -20.57 -1.77 -6.42
N ALA A 210 -19.42 -2.12 -5.83
CA ALA A 210 -18.49 -3.14 -6.33
C ALA A 210 -18.71 -4.55 -5.74
N LEU A 211 -19.81 -4.79 -5.03
CA LEU A 211 -20.11 -6.10 -4.40
C LEU A 211 -20.19 -7.25 -5.42
N SER A 212 -20.85 -7.02 -6.55
CA SER A 212 -20.95 -8.03 -7.62
C SER A 212 -19.58 -8.36 -8.20
N SER A 213 -18.81 -7.34 -8.51
CA SER A 213 -17.43 -7.45 -9.02
C SER A 213 -16.53 -8.20 -8.04
N THR A 214 -16.63 -7.90 -6.74
CA THR A 214 -15.92 -8.62 -5.69
C THR A 214 -16.30 -10.10 -5.65
N GLY A 215 -17.58 -10.42 -5.75
CA GLY A 215 -18.07 -11.81 -5.83
C GLY A 215 -17.50 -12.56 -7.04
N GLN A 216 -17.47 -11.92 -8.21
CA GLN A 216 -16.87 -12.50 -9.42
C GLN A 216 -15.37 -12.74 -9.28
N ALA A 217 -14.63 -11.78 -8.70
CA ALA A 217 -13.21 -11.94 -8.46
C ALA A 217 -12.90 -13.09 -7.49
N LEU A 218 -13.66 -13.22 -6.40
CA LEU A 218 -13.50 -14.30 -5.42
C LEU A 218 -13.75 -15.69 -6.02
N THR A 219 -14.64 -15.79 -7.02
CA THR A 219 -14.94 -17.04 -7.71
C THR A 219 -14.01 -17.33 -8.89
N SER A 220 -13.07 -16.44 -9.21
CA SER A 220 -12.07 -16.61 -10.27
C SER A 220 -10.74 -17.09 -9.69
N PRO A 221 -10.40 -18.41 -9.79
CA PRO A 221 -9.17 -18.92 -9.15
C PRO A 221 -7.89 -18.30 -9.69
N GLY A 222 -7.85 -17.97 -10.98
CA GLY A 222 -6.67 -17.37 -11.62
C GLY A 222 -6.40 -15.95 -11.11
N ALA A 223 -7.40 -15.08 -11.17
CA ALA A 223 -7.29 -13.70 -10.70
C ALA A 223 -7.05 -13.65 -9.19
N MET A 224 -7.83 -14.40 -8.40
CA MET A 224 -7.70 -14.44 -6.94
C MET A 224 -6.36 -15.04 -6.51
N GLY A 225 -5.86 -16.04 -7.21
CA GLY A 225 -4.55 -16.65 -6.95
C GLY A 225 -3.41 -15.65 -7.12
N LEU A 226 -3.46 -14.81 -8.17
CA LEU A 226 -2.48 -13.74 -8.37
C LEU A 226 -2.60 -12.63 -7.32
N VAL A 227 -3.81 -12.20 -6.97
CA VAL A 227 -4.01 -11.22 -5.88
C VAL A 227 -3.48 -11.77 -4.55
N ALA A 228 -3.72 -13.05 -4.25
CA ALA A 228 -3.19 -13.67 -3.03
C ALA A 228 -1.66 -13.78 -3.04
N LEU A 229 -1.05 -14.08 -4.19
CA LEU A 229 0.39 -14.11 -4.34
C LEU A 229 1.02 -12.72 -4.20
N ALA A 230 0.40 -11.71 -4.80
CA ALA A 230 0.79 -10.32 -4.65
C ALA A 230 0.70 -9.89 -3.18
N ALA A 231 -0.43 -10.15 -2.52
CA ALA A 231 -0.61 -9.84 -1.09
C ALA A 231 0.42 -10.56 -0.19
N ALA A 232 0.85 -11.77 -0.52
CA ALA A 232 1.92 -12.45 0.20
C ALA A 232 3.26 -11.73 0.03
N ALA A 233 3.60 -11.30 -1.19
CA ALA A 233 4.80 -10.52 -1.47
C ALA A 233 4.73 -9.14 -0.79
N GLY A 234 3.57 -8.45 -0.88
CA GLY A 234 3.30 -7.18 -0.24
C GLY A 234 3.42 -7.24 1.29
N THR A 235 2.80 -8.27 1.91
CA THR A 235 2.91 -8.49 3.37
C THR A 235 4.37 -8.70 3.81
N ALA A 236 5.14 -9.49 3.07
CA ALA A 236 6.56 -9.69 3.35
C ALA A 236 7.36 -8.39 3.16
N SER A 237 7.04 -7.60 2.12
CA SER A 237 7.61 -6.28 1.90
C SER A 237 7.37 -5.36 3.08
N TYR A 238 6.13 -5.26 3.56
CA TYR A 238 5.76 -4.44 4.70
C TYR A 238 6.46 -4.88 6.00
N LEU A 239 6.58 -6.18 6.25
CA LEU A 239 7.34 -6.69 7.42
C LEU A 239 8.81 -6.25 7.38
N PHE A 240 9.42 -6.18 6.20
CA PHE A 240 10.76 -5.64 6.04
C PHE A 240 10.80 -4.11 6.15
N TYR A 241 9.83 -3.42 5.59
CA TYR A 241 9.72 -1.97 5.65
C TYR A 241 9.62 -1.45 7.10
N TYR A 242 8.75 -2.06 7.89
CA TYR A 242 8.58 -1.67 9.30
C TYR A 242 9.79 -2.02 10.19
N LYS A 243 10.73 -2.85 9.69
CA LYS A 243 12.00 -3.17 10.37
C LYS A 243 13.18 -2.36 9.84
N ALA A 244 13.00 -1.56 8.78
CA ALA A 244 14.08 -0.80 8.15
C ALA A 244 14.38 0.50 8.87
#